data_df4d256ddf79293e6bf8cc7fe2b800fc
#
_entry.id   df4d256ddf79293e6bf8cc7fe2b800fc
#
_cell.length_a   1.000
_cell.length_b   1.000
_cell.length_c   1.000
_cell.angle_alpha   90.00
_cell.angle_beta   90.00
_cell.angle_gamma   90.00
#
_symmetry.space_group_name_H-M   'P 1'
#
loop_
_entity.id
_entity.type
_entity.pdbx_description
1 polymer ?
#
loop_
_entity_poly.entity_id
_entity_poly.type
_entity_poly.pdbx_seq_one_letter_code
_entity_poly.pdbx_strand_id
1 'polypeptide(L)'
;MHAVAEPFPPPAELVPQGGAMSLLSRVISHDAHGTSCAVDPAASALLRAADGSLPAWVALEYMAQCIAAHGGLLARERGAPPRIGFFVGSRRASFRVPTLPLREELRVRAEPLRAGSGLLTFACTLERASDGERLAEGQLSVFIPDDLASLPLGGLP
;
A
#
# COMPACT_ATOMS: atom_id res chain seq x y z
N MET A 1 -14.58 -9.82 -28.78
CA MET A 1 -14.49 -9.37 -27.36
C MET A 1 -13.13 -8.76 -27.15
N HIS A 2 -13.07 -7.43 -27.13
CA HIS A 2 -11.81 -6.76 -26.86
C HIS A 2 -11.57 -6.83 -25.35
N ALA A 3 -10.47 -7.48 -24.95
CA ALA A 3 -9.97 -7.33 -23.59
C ALA A 3 -9.67 -5.84 -23.39
N VAL A 4 -10.41 -5.19 -22.51
CA VAL A 4 -10.10 -3.82 -22.09
C VAL A 4 -8.75 -3.94 -21.38
N ALA A 5 -7.70 -3.40 -21.97
CA ALA A 5 -6.39 -3.35 -21.35
C ALA A 5 -6.57 -2.62 -20.01
N GLU A 6 -6.13 -3.25 -18.93
CA GLU A 6 -6.07 -2.58 -17.62
C GLU A 6 -5.30 -1.27 -17.81
N PRO A 7 -5.85 -0.10 -17.42
CA PRO A 7 -5.21 1.19 -17.67
C PRO A 7 -3.91 1.37 -16.88
N PHE A 8 -3.66 0.49 -15.90
CA PHE A 8 -2.49 0.55 -15.03
C PHE A 8 -1.72 -0.78 -15.05
N PRO A 9 -0.40 -0.74 -14.82
CA PRO A 9 0.38 -1.95 -14.68
C PRO A 9 -0.03 -2.77 -13.46
N PRO A 10 0.26 -4.08 -13.44
CA PRO A 10 0.01 -4.90 -12.27
C PRO A 10 0.77 -4.37 -11.04
N PRO A 11 0.18 -4.40 -9.84
CA PRO A 11 0.86 -3.95 -8.62
C PRO A 11 2.21 -4.62 -8.36
N ALA A 12 2.38 -5.87 -8.78
CA ALA A 12 3.65 -6.59 -8.65
C ALA A 12 4.83 -5.90 -9.35
N GLU A 13 4.56 -5.09 -10.37
CA GLU A 13 5.57 -4.28 -11.07
C GLU A 13 5.82 -2.93 -10.38
N LEU A 14 4.98 -2.54 -9.44
CA LEU A 14 5.01 -1.21 -8.81
C LEU A 14 5.55 -1.24 -7.38
N VAL A 15 5.40 -2.37 -6.69
CA VAL A 15 5.80 -2.52 -5.29
C VAL A 15 7.07 -3.37 -5.18
N PRO A 16 7.93 -3.10 -4.19
CA PRO A 16 9.16 -3.88 -3.99
C PRO A 16 8.92 -5.29 -3.46
N GLN A 17 7.76 -5.53 -2.81
CA GLN A 17 7.40 -6.85 -2.30
C GLN A 17 7.11 -7.79 -3.45
N GLY A 18 7.71 -8.98 -3.44
CA GLY A 18 7.50 -10.00 -4.45
C GLY A 18 6.76 -11.22 -3.92
N GLY A 19 6.31 -12.08 -4.83
CA GLY A 19 5.69 -13.36 -4.51
C GLY A 19 4.44 -13.21 -3.64
N ALA A 20 4.33 -14.05 -2.62
CA ALA A 20 3.19 -14.10 -1.72
C ALA A 20 2.99 -12.84 -0.84
N MET A 21 3.99 -11.96 -0.77
CA MET A 21 3.89 -10.67 -0.07
C MET A 21 3.46 -9.51 -0.99
N SER A 22 3.19 -9.75 -2.25
CA SER A 22 2.56 -8.79 -3.15
C SER A 22 1.04 -8.91 -2.97
N LEU A 23 0.46 -8.07 -2.13
CA LEU A 23 -0.89 -8.24 -1.59
C LEU A 23 -1.97 -7.46 -2.34
N LEU A 24 -1.60 -6.51 -3.20
CA LEU A 24 -2.57 -5.75 -3.99
C LEU A 24 -2.99 -6.54 -5.23
N SER A 25 -4.29 -6.52 -5.56
CA SER A 25 -4.82 -7.24 -6.72
C SER A 25 -4.68 -6.45 -8.02
N ARG A 26 -5.07 -5.18 -7.99
CA ARG A 26 -5.01 -4.27 -9.13
C ARG A 26 -5.07 -2.83 -8.68
N VAL A 27 -4.59 -1.92 -9.51
CA VAL A 27 -4.79 -0.49 -9.33
C VAL A 27 -6.17 -0.13 -9.88
N ILE A 28 -6.97 0.57 -9.08
CA ILE A 28 -8.31 1.02 -9.45
C ILE A 28 -8.25 2.42 -10.06
N SER A 29 -7.55 3.34 -9.40
CA SER A 29 -7.42 4.74 -9.82
C SER A 29 -6.10 5.33 -9.34
N HIS A 30 -5.62 6.29 -10.09
CA HIS A 30 -4.39 7.02 -9.76
C HIS A 30 -4.39 8.40 -10.36
N ASP A 31 -4.02 9.38 -9.55
CA ASP A 31 -3.66 10.73 -9.96
C ASP A 31 -2.65 11.32 -8.96
N ALA A 32 -2.31 12.59 -9.12
CA ALA A 32 -1.38 13.26 -8.20
C ALA A 32 -1.92 13.37 -6.77
N HIS A 33 -3.22 13.23 -6.57
CA HIS A 33 -3.89 13.35 -5.27
C HIS A 33 -4.05 12.01 -4.55
N GLY A 34 -3.77 10.90 -5.20
CA GLY A 34 -3.82 9.61 -4.54
C GLY A 34 -3.97 8.43 -5.47
N THR A 35 -3.88 7.26 -4.88
CA THR A 35 -4.02 5.97 -5.57
C THR A 35 -4.93 5.07 -4.77
N SER A 36 -5.81 4.38 -5.47
CA SER A 36 -6.66 3.34 -4.89
C SER A 36 -6.36 1.99 -5.55
N CYS A 37 -6.27 0.96 -4.74
CA CYS A 37 -6.04 -0.40 -5.18
C CYS A 37 -7.07 -1.36 -4.59
N ALA A 38 -7.39 -2.40 -5.34
CA ALA A 38 -8.19 -3.51 -4.86
C ALA A 38 -7.31 -4.50 -4.11
N VAL A 39 -7.89 -5.12 -3.10
CA VAL A 39 -7.26 -6.15 -2.28
C VAL A 39 -8.20 -7.34 -2.18
N ASP A 40 -7.66 -8.54 -2.39
CA ASP A 40 -8.31 -9.80 -2.04
C ASP A 40 -7.69 -10.32 -0.73
N PRO A 41 -8.39 -10.20 0.42
CA PRO A 41 -7.84 -10.62 1.70
C PRO A 41 -7.52 -12.12 1.76
N ALA A 42 -8.23 -12.95 1.01
CA ALA A 42 -7.96 -14.39 0.95
C ALA A 42 -6.56 -14.70 0.42
N ALA A 43 -5.99 -13.83 -0.42
CA ALA A 43 -4.64 -13.98 -0.96
C ALA A 43 -3.54 -13.64 0.05
N SER A 44 -3.87 -13.08 1.22
CA SER A 44 -2.91 -12.72 2.28
C SER A 44 -2.62 -13.89 3.22
N ALA A 45 -2.36 -15.07 2.67
CA ALA A 45 -2.24 -16.31 3.44
C ALA A 45 -1.10 -16.29 4.47
N LEU A 46 0.02 -15.61 4.15
CA LEU A 46 1.18 -15.52 5.04
C LEU A 46 0.93 -14.68 6.30
N LEU A 47 -0.11 -13.85 6.30
CA LEU A 47 -0.41 -12.93 7.38
C LEU A 47 -1.56 -13.39 8.27
N ARG A 48 -2.12 -14.55 8.00
CA ARG A 48 -3.18 -15.12 8.82
C ARG A 48 -2.68 -15.53 10.19
N ALA A 49 -3.53 -15.34 11.21
CA ALA A 49 -3.30 -15.86 12.54
C ALA A 49 -3.45 -17.40 12.56
N ALA A 50 -3.06 -18.01 13.67
CA ALA A 50 -3.13 -19.47 13.83
C ALA A 50 -4.54 -20.05 13.70
N ASP A 51 -5.58 -19.25 14.02
CA ASP A 51 -6.99 -19.64 13.86
C ASP A 51 -7.52 -19.44 12.44
N GLY A 52 -6.68 -19.00 11.50
CA GLY A 52 -7.04 -18.73 10.11
C GLY A 52 -7.65 -17.36 9.86
N SER A 53 -7.87 -16.54 10.88
CA SER A 53 -8.35 -15.17 10.72
C SER A 53 -7.26 -14.24 10.21
N LEU A 54 -7.66 -13.13 9.60
CA LEU A 54 -6.74 -12.10 9.14
C LEU A 54 -6.83 -10.91 10.09
N PRO A 55 -5.81 -10.67 10.93
CA PRO A 55 -5.84 -9.57 11.89
C PRO A 55 -6.00 -8.22 11.22
N ALA A 56 -6.73 -7.32 11.84
CA ALA A 56 -7.00 -6.00 11.27
C ALA A 56 -5.74 -5.17 11.01
N TRP A 57 -4.66 -5.38 11.77
CA TRP A 57 -3.39 -4.66 11.56
C TRP A 57 -2.76 -4.93 10.19
N VAL A 58 -3.15 -6.00 9.50
CA VAL A 58 -2.72 -6.28 8.12
C VAL A 58 -3.11 -5.14 7.17
N ALA A 59 -4.13 -4.36 7.52
CA ALA A 59 -4.50 -3.15 6.79
C ALA A 59 -3.30 -2.19 6.61
N LEU A 60 -2.39 -2.12 7.58
CA LEU A 60 -1.20 -1.28 7.49
C LEU A 60 -0.27 -1.73 6.35
N GLU A 61 -0.15 -3.03 6.13
CA GLU A 61 0.63 -3.56 5.01
C GLU A 61 -0.02 -3.22 3.67
N TYR A 62 -1.34 -3.33 3.55
CA TYR A 62 -2.05 -2.90 2.35
C TYR A 62 -1.84 -1.41 2.06
N MET A 63 -1.91 -0.59 3.10
CA MET A 63 -1.68 0.86 3.01
C MET A 63 -0.25 1.17 2.56
N ALA A 64 0.76 0.50 3.15
CA ALA A 64 2.16 0.68 2.78
C ALA A 64 2.41 0.29 1.32
N GLN A 65 1.84 -0.82 0.86
CA GLN A 65 1.95 -1.23 -0.54
C GLN A 65 1.21 -0.29 -1.49
N CYS A 66 0.09 0.26 -1.09
CA CYS A 66 -0.62 1.27 -1.87
C CYS A 66 0.21 2.56 -2.04
N ILE A 67 0.90 2.98 -0.98
CA ILE A 67 1.86 4.09 -1.04
C ILE A 67 2.99 3.77 -2.04
N ALA A 68 3.55 2.57 -1.99
CA ALA A 68 4.59 2.14 -2.92
C ALA A 68 4.08 2.13 -4.37
N ALA A 69 2.87 1.65 -4.60
CA ALA A 69 2.24 1.67 -5.91
C ALA A 69 2.05 3.10 -6.43
N HIS A 70 1.62 4.03 -5.57
CA HIS A 70 1.51 5.45 -5.89
C HIS A 70 2.86 6.02 -6.36
N GLY A 71 3.91 5.77 -5.59
CA GLY A 71 5.27 6.21 -5.95
C GLY A 71 5.77 5.58 -7.25
N GLY A 72 5.50 4.31 -7.47
CA GLY A 72 5.87 3.60 -8.70
C GLY A 72 5.15 4.16 -9.93
N LEU A 73 3.87 4.51 -9.80
CA LEU A 73 3.10 5.13 -10.90
C LEU A 73 3.61 6.55 -11.21
N LEU A 74 3.89 7.35 -10.19
CA LEU A 74 4.49 8.67 -10.39
C LEU A 74 5.86 8.57 -11.07
N ALA A 75 6.69 7.62 -10.70
CA ALA A 75 7.99 7.41 -11.33
C ALA A 75 7.84 7.04 -12.82
N ARG A 76 6.89 6.18 -13.17
CA ARG A 76 6.60 5.82 -14.56
C ARG A 76 6.16 7.02 -15.39
N GLU A 77 5.33 7.90 -14.85
CA GLU A 77 4.90 9.13 -15.51
C GLU A 77 6.06 10.06 -15.85
N ARG A 78 7.12 10.02 -15.05
CA ARG A 78 8.34 10.83 -15.25
C ARG A 78 9.42 10.11 -16.07
N GLY A 79 9.19 8.86 -16.46
CA GLY A 79 10.20 8.03 -17.10
C GLY A 79 11.40 7.74 -16.18
N ALA A 80 11.20 7.79 -14.86
CA ALA A 80 12.23 7.56 -13.86
C ALA A 80 12.11 6.14 -13.25
N PRO A 81 13.23 5.58 -12.75
CA PRO A 81 13.15 4.33 -12.00
C PRO A 81 12.41 4.52 -10.68
N PRO A 82 11.72 3.49 -10.17
CA PRO A 82 11.06 3.57 -8.88
C PRO A 82 12.07 3.78 -7.75
N ARG A 83 11.71 4.62 -6.78
CA ARG A 83 12.51 4.84 -5.59
C ARG A 83 12.07 3.89 -4.48
N ILE A 84 13.02 3.41 -3.71
CA ILE A 84 12.73 2.59 -2.54
C ILE A 84 12.36 3.50 -1.38
N GLY A 85 11.17 3.27 -0.81
CA GLY A 85 10.70 3.93 0.39
C GLY A 85 10.75 3.00 1.59
N PHE A 86 11.04 3.55 2.75
CA PHE A 86 11.04 2.83 4.02
C PHE A 86 9.88 3.29 4.88
N PHE A 87 9.04 2.35 5.30
CA PHE A 87 7.99 2.63 6.25
C PHE A 87 8.61 3.01 7.59
N VAL A 88 8.32 4.21 8.06
CA VAL A 88 8.91 4.75 9.30
C VAL A 88 7.96 4.59 10.48
N GLY A 89 6.67 4.77 10.26
CA GLY A 89 5.71 4.64 11.32
C GLY A 89 4.30 5.05 10.91
N SER A 90 3.37 4.80 11.78
CA SER A 90 1.98 5.20 11.61
C SER A 90 1.54 6.12 12.77
N ARG A 91 0.72 7.10 12.44
CA ARG A 91 0.02 7.92 13.40
C ARG A 91 -1.47 7.72 13.23
N ARG A 92 -2.19 7.73 14.35
CA ARG A 92 -3.66 7.66 14.38
C ARG A 92 -4.23 6.45 13.62
N ALA A 93 -3.49 5.32 13.65
CA ALA A 93 -4.01 4.08 13.09
C ALA A 93 -5.23 3.63 13.91
N SER A 94 -6.34 3.41 13.22
CA SER A 94 -7.61 3.03 13.83
C SER A 94 -8.21 1.86 13.06
N PHE A 95 -8.64 0.84 13.76
CA PHE A 95 -9.25 -0.36 13.21
C PHE A 95 -10.66 -0.49 13.78
N ARG A 96 -11.65 -0.55 12.90
CA ARG A 96 -13.06 -0.64 13.29
C ARG A 96 -13.54 -2.08 13.46
N VAL A 97 -12.71 -3.03 13.08
CA VAL A 97 -12.97 -4.47 13.17
C VAL A 97 -11.74 -5.16 13.76
N PRO A 98 -11.89 -6.26 14.49
CA PRO A 98 -10.74 -7.02 15.01
C PRO A 98 -10.05 -7.86 13.93
N THR A 99 -10.81 -8.28 12.90
CA THR A 99 -10.32 -9.09 11.79
C THR A 99 -10.89 -8.57 10.48
N LEU A 100 -10.13 -8.72 9.39
CA LEU A 100 -10.58 -8.35 8.05
C LEU A 100 -11.43 -9.47 7.43
N PRO A 101 -12.48 -9.12 6.65
CA PRO A 101 -13.29 -10.13 5.97
C PRO A 101 -12.47 -10.83 4.89
N LEU A 102 -12.50 -12.17 4.84
CA LEU A 102 -11.69 -12.97 3.93
C LEU A 102 -12.32 -13.16 2.54
N ARG A 103 -13.64 -13.00 2.44
CA ARG A 103 -14.41 -13.32 1.23
C ARG A 103 -14.98 -12.11 0.52
N GLU A 104 -14.49 -10.94 0.83
CA GLU A 104 -14.96 -9.69 0.26
C GLU A 104 -13.78 -8.90 -0.32
N GLU A 105 -13.97 -8.30 -1.47
CA GLU A 105 -12.98 -7.37 -2.01
C GLU A 105 -12.92 -6.12 -1.14
N LEU A 106 -11.73 -5.69 -0.83
CA LEU A 106 -11.47 -4.45 -0.11
C LEU A 106 -10.82 -3.43 -1.06
N ARG A 107 -10.91 -2.18 -0.69
CA ARG A 107 -10.27 -1.07 -1.38
C ARG A 107 -9.38 -0.33 -0.41
N VAL A 108 -8.10 -0.25 -0.74
CA VAL A 108 -7.13 0.57 -0.02
C VAL A 108 -6.86 1.84 -0.81
N ARG A 109 -6.79 2.98 -0.13
CA ARG A 109 -6.44 4.27 -0.72
C ARG A 109 -5.33 4.94 0.06
N ALA A 110 -4.40 5.54 -0.66
CA ALA A 110 -3.33 6.36 -0.11
C ALA A 110 -3.36 7.75 -0.75
N GLU A 111 -3.41 8.79 0.08
CA GLU A 111 -3.41 10.19 -0.34
C GLU A 111 -2.21 10.91 0.26
N PRO A 112 -1.32 11.51 -0.56
CA PRO A 112 -0.21 12.28 -0.02
C PRO A 112 -0.71 13.51 0.74
N LEU A 113 -0.19 13.73 1.94
CA LEU A 113 -0.52 14.90 2.79
C LEU A 113 0.61 15.92 2.79
N ARG A 114 1.83 15.47 3.04
CA ARG A 114 3.01 16.32 3.19
C ARG A 114 4.24 15.64 2.62
N ALA A 115 5.10 16.46 2.03
CA ALA A 115 6.43 16.05 1.61
C ALA A 115 7.44 17.06 2.14
N GLY A 116 8.58 16.60 2.63
CA GLY A 116 9.69 17.43 3.07
C GLY A 116 10.87 16.59 3.48
N SER A 117 12.07 16.96 3.07
CA SER A 117 13.34 16.31 3.48
C SER A 117 13.36 14.79 3.31
N GLY A 118 12.71 14.25 2.26
CA GLY A 118 12.61 12.81 2.03
C GLY A 118 11.52 12.09 2.84
N LEU A 119 10.88 12.77 3.78
CA LEU A 119 9.79 12.20 4.56
C LEU A 119 8.45 12.55 3.92
N LEU A 120 7.67 11.52 3.58
CA LEU A 120 6.34 11.63 3.02
C LEU A 120 5.32 11.10 4.00
N THR A 121 4.22 11.83 4.18
CA THR A 121 3.09 11.39 5.00
C THR A 121 1.86 11.23 4.14
N PHE A 122 1.16 10.12 4.32
CA PHE A 122 -0.04 9.75 3.58
C PHE A 122 -1.21 9.54 4.52
N ALA A 123 -2.39 10.01 4.13
CA ALA A 123 -3.64 9.57 4.72
C ALA A 123 -4.10 8.30 4.00
N CYS A 124 -4.32 7.24 4.73
CA CYS A 124 -4.69 5.95 4.18
C CYS A 124 -6.00 5.45 4.77
N THR A 125 -6.77 4.76 3.94
CA THR A 125 -8.04 4.16 4.32
C THR A 125 -8.15 2.76 3.74
N LEU A 126 -8.86 1.89 4.45
CA LEU A 126 -9.27 0.58 3.95
C LEU A 126 -10.78 0.47 4.09
N GLU A 127 -11.46 0.15 3.00
CA GLU A 127 -12.91 0.08 2.93
C GLU A 127 -13.35 -1.25 2.30
N ARG A 128 -14.55 -1.71 2.67
CA ARG A 128 -15.22 -2.78 1.94
C ARG A 128 -15.68 -2.23 0.59
N ALA A 129 -15.30 -2.91 -0.51
CA ALA A 129 -15.60 -2.43 -1.85
C ALA A 129 -17.10 -2.40 -2.16
N SER A 130 -17.89 -3.34 -1.60
CA SER A 130 -19.32 -3.48 -1.91
C SER A 130 -20.18 -2.33 -1.39
N ASP A 131 -19.90 -1.79 -0.21
CA ASP A 131 -20.72 -0.76 0.45
C ASP A 131 -19.93 0.49 0.90
N GLY A 132 -18.62 0.48 0.75
CA GLY A 132 -17.78 1.60 1.16
C GLY A 132 -17.59 1.71 2.67
N GLU A 133 -17.96 0.69 3.45
CA GLU A 133 -17.77 0.72 4.90
C GLU A 133 -16.29 0.80 5.25
N ARG A 134 -15.93 1.77 6.08
CA ARG A 134 -14.56 1.96 6.56
C ARG A 134 -14.19 0.89 7.56
N LEU A 135 -13.11 0.16 7.29
CA LEU A 135 -12.60 -0.90 8.18
C LEU A 135 -11.36 -0.44 8.97
N ALA A 136 -10.54 0.40 8.33
CA ALA A 136 -9.35 0.94 8.95
C ALA A 136 -8.96 2.28 8.34
N GLU A 137 -8.23 3.08 9.09
CA GLU A 137 -7.66 4.34 8.63
C GLU A 137 -6.40 4.67 9.42
N GLY A 138 -5.52 5.46 8.82
CA GLY A 138 -4.31 5.89 9.50
C GLY A 138 -3.50 6.88 8.68
N GLN A 139 -2.54 7.50 9.34
CA GLN A 139 -1.51 8.31 8.68
C GLN A 139 -0.20 7.55 8.73
N LEU A 140 0.37 7.28 7.58
CA LEU A 140 1.62 6.54 7.43
C LEU A 140 2.72 7.47 6.94
N SER A 141 3.89 7.35 7.53
CA SER A 141 5.08 8.09 7.12
C SER A 141 6.07 7.15 6.46
N VAL A 142 6.58 7.57 5.30
CA VAL A 142 7.55 6.83 4.49
C VAL A 142 8.75 7.73 4.25
N PHE A 143 9.93 7.20 4.44
CA PHE A 143 11.18 7.87 4.12
C PHE A 143 11.72 7.36 2.79
N ILE A 144 11.97 8.28 1.86
CA ILE A 144 12.58 7.99 0.57
C ILE A 144 13.93 8.72 0.53
N PRO A 145 15.06 8.00 0.67
CA PRO A 145 16.36 8.62 0.61
C PRO A 145 16.71 9.07 -0.81
N ASP A 146 17.38 10.21 -0.95
CA ASP A 146 17.86 10.68 -2.24
C ASP A 146 18.96 9.77 -2.80
N ASP A 147 19.76 9.19 -1.92
CA ASP A 147 20.83 8.25 -2.27
C ASP A 147 20.84 7.09 -1.26
N LEU A 148 20.68 5.87 -1.75
CA LEU A 148 20.76 4.67 -0.94
C LEU A 148 22.14 4.48 -0.30
N ALA A 149 23.21 4.98 -0.94
CA ALA A 149 24.55 4.91 -0.42
C ALA A 149 24.78 5.84 0.78
N SER A 150 23.92 6.85 0.96
CA SER A 150 23.99 7.79 2.08
C SER A 150 23.28 7.28 3.35
N LEU A 151 22.60 6.16 3.27
CA LEU A 151 21.96 5.57 4.44
C LEU A 151 23.03 5.02 5.39
N PRO A 152 22.92 5.32 6.69
CA PRO A 152 23.82 4.74 7.70
C PRO A 152 23.44 3.26 7.93
N LEU A 153 23.68 2.42 6.94
CA LEU A 153 23.53 0.98 7.06
C LEU A 153 24.69 0.32 7.84
N GLY A 154 25.66 1.14 8.25
CA GLY A 154 26.77 0.72 9.08
C GLY A 154 26.40 0.75 10.56
N GLY A 155 25.74 -0.27 11.06
CA GLY A 155 25.41 -0.29 12.48
C GLY A 155 24.45 -1.38 12.92
N LEU A 156 24.22 -2.36 12.08
CA LEU A 156 23.61 -3.60 12.56
C LEU A 156 24.74 -4.46 13.15
N PRO A 157 24.67 -4.77 14.46
CA PRO A 157 25.61 -5.67 15.08
C PRO A 157 25.52 -7.08 14.50
#